data_5f82b89f7a22b40f8972e9124f670422
#
_entry.id   5f82b89f7a22b40f8972e9124f670422
#
_cell.length_a   1.000
_cell.length_b   1.000
_cell.length_c   1.000
_cell.angle_alpha   90.00
_cell.angle_beta   90.00
_cell.angle_gamma   90.00
#
_symmetry.space_group_name_H-M   'P 1'
#
loop_
_entity.id
_entity.type
_entity.pdbx_description
1 polymer ?
#
loop_
_entity_poly.entity_id
_entity_poly.type
_entity_poly.pdbx_seq_one_letter_code
_entity_poly.pdbx_strand_id
1 'polypeptide(L)'
;MKNENCAYCVEGELVEKFGIKITELSASKVYLFREQSHRGRVIVASKRHVSEMIDLDRRERQSFMDDVARVASALRKLFKPAKINYGAYGDTGCHLHFHLVPKYADDAFEWGGVFAMDPKRTYLSDAESADLVATIKAELAVGGGTFDLRRALEEMRRYITADGKVDFQEASFLLKAMAQLEGSGATTDAFIKALREVRADGVITAEESARILKLLDELLA
;
A
#
# COMPACT_ATOMS: atom_id res chain seq x y z
N MET A 1 -16.13 2.86 -15.72
CA MET A 1 -17.24 3.83 -15.91
C MET A 1 -17.69 4.30 -14.53
N LYS A 2 -18.01 5.59 -14.32
CA LYS A 2 -18.58 6.03 -13.02
C LYS A 2 -20.04 5.59 -12.96
N ASN A 3 -20.47 5.10 -11.80
CA ASN A 3 -21.86 4.73 -11.54
C ASN A 3 -22.50 5.81 -10.66
N GLU A 4 -23.54 6.47 -11.17
CA GLU A 4 -24.20 7.61 -10.49
C GLU A 4 -24.92 7.23 -9.20
N ASN A 5 -25.22 5.95 -9.00
CA ASN A 5 -25.84 5.42 -7.79
C ASN A 5 -24.83 4.85 -6.79
N CYS A 6 -23.55 4.91 -7.09
CA CYS A 6 -22.49 4.36 -6.25
C CYS A 6 -21.87 5.44 -5.35
N ALA A 7 -21.94 5.26 -4.04
CA ALA A 7 -21.42 6.20 -3.07
C ALA A 7 -19.92 6.53 -3.28
N TYR A 8 -19.10 5.55 -3.63
CA TYR A 8 -17.66 5.74 -3.86
C TYR A 8 -17.33 6.41 -5.19
N CYS A 9 -18.25 6.33 -6.19
CA CYS A 9 -18.07 6.98 -7.49
C CYS A 9 -18.49 8.44 -7.47
N VAL A 10 -19.62 8.74 -6.82
CA VAL A 10 -20.24 10.07 -6.77
C VAL A 10 -19.64 10.89 -5.63
N GLU A 11 -19.32 10.23 -4.50
CA GLU A 11 -18.93 10.88 -3.25
C GLU A 11 -20.04 11.76 -2.65
N GLY A 12 -19.70 12.83 -1.91
CA GLY A 12 -20.66 13.72 -1.31
C GLY A 12 -21.62 13.01 -0.34
N GLU A 13 -22.87 13.43 -0.30
CA GLU A 13 -23.87 12.96 0.67
C GLU A 13 -24.03 11.44 0.74
N LEU A 14 -23.79 10.70 -0.36
CA LEU A 14 -23.94 9.25 -0.38
C LEU A 14 -22.86 8.56 0.46
N VAL A 15 -21.61 8.98 0.34
CA VAL A 15 -20.50 8.40 1.11
C VAL A 15 -20.44 8.98 2.52
N GLU A 16 -20.82 10.24 2.68
CA GLU A 16 -20.80 10.94 3.97
C GLU A 16 -21.74 10.32 5.04
N LYS A 17 -22.74 9.55 4.61
CA LYS A 17 -23.60 8.79 5.51
C LYS A 17 -22.83 7.78 6.37
N PHE A 18 -21.73 7.22 5.86
CA PHE A 18 -20.98 6.16 6.55
C PHE A 18 -19.46 6.40 6.58
N GLY A 19 -18.94 7.33 5.79
CA GLY A 19 -17.51 7.57 5.66
C GLY A 19 -17.15 9.04 5.58
N ILE A 20 -15.97 9.39 6.09
CA ILE A 20 -15.38 10.73 5.98
C ILE A 20 -14.10 10.57 5.16
N LYS A 21 -13.97 11.30 4.06
CA LYS A 21 -12.81 11.21 3.17
C LYS A 21 -11.53 11.63 3.91
N ILE A 22 -10.52 10.78 3.88
CA ILE A 22 -9.20 11.04 4.44
C ILE A 22 -8.28 11.55 3.32
N THR A 23 -8.11 10.75 2.26
CA THR A 23 -7.22 11.07 1.13
C THR A 23 -7.51 10.19 -0.08
N GLU A 24 -6.80 10.47 -1.18
CA GLU A 24 -6.67 9.57 -2.32
C GLU A 24 -5.23 9.06 -2.43
N LEU A 25 -5.09 7.80 -2.77
CA LEU A 25 -3.83 7.15 -3.07
C LEU A 25 -3.73 6.83 -4.57
N SER A 26 -2.78 6.00 -4.98
CA SER A 26 -2.55 5.74 -6.42
C SER A 26 -3.76 5.09 -7.09
N ALA A 27 -4.33 4.04 -6.50
CA ALA A 27 -5.44 3.26 -7.04
C ALA A 27 -6.69 3.28 -6.18
N SER A 28 -6.67 4.00 -5.05
CA SER A 28 -7.76 3.98 -4.06
C SER A 28 -8.11 5.35 -3.49
N LYS A 29 -9.29 5.40 -2.86
CA LYS A 29 -9.76 6.47 -1.99
C LYS A 29 -9.90 5.91 -0.58
N VAL A 30 -9.46 6.65 0.42
CA VAL A 30 -9.44 6.23 1.82
C VAL A 30 -10.45 7.06 2.61
N TYR A 31 -11.30 6.38 3.36
CA TYR A 31 -12.32 6.99 4.20
C TYR A 31 -12.23 6.50 5.63
N LEU A 32 -12.38 7.40 6.60
CA LEU A 32 -12.68 7.01 7.98
C LEU A 32 -14.11 6.46 8.01
N PHE A 33 -14.31 5.24 8.50
CA PHE A 33 -15.65 4.73 8.73
C PHE A 33 -16.24 5.42 9.95
N ARG A 34 -17.49 5.92 9.88
CA ARG A 34 -18.06 6.73 10.96
C ARG A 34 -18.33 5.93 12.23
N GLU A 35 -18.71 4.68 12.08
CA GLU A 35 -18.88 3.77 13.19
C GLU A 35 -17.50 3.28 13.67
N GLN A 36 -17.12 3.64 14.88
CA GLN A 36 -15.79 3.48 15.45
C GLN A 36 -15.76 2.58 16.68
N SER A 37 -16.66 1.57 16.77
CA SER A 37 -16.55 0.52 17.79
C SER A 37 -15.16 -0.13 17.77
N HIS A 38 -14.57 -0.23 16.56
CA HIS A 38 -13.16 -0.55 16.35
C HIS A 38 -12.42 0.74 16.00
N ARG A 39 -11.81 1.38 16.97
CA ARG A 39 -11.11 2.66 16.78
C ARG A 39 -10.07 2.56 15.68
N GLY A 40 -10.11 3.50 14.73
CA GLY A 40 -9.22 3.54 13.59
C GLY A 40 -9.70 2.72 12.39
N ARG A 41 -10.94 2.19 12.40
CA ARG A 41 -11.54 1.53 11.25
C ARG A 41 -11.64 2.46 10.06
N VAL A 42 -11.11 2.03 8.93
CA VAL A 42 -11.15 2.78 7.66
C VAL A 42 -11.65 1.91 6.52
N ILE A 43 -12.07 2.58 5.44
CA ILE A 43 -12.39 1.95 4.16
C ILE A 43 -11.36 2.36 3.14
N VAL A 44 -10.87 1.40 2.36
CA VAL A 44 -10.03 1.61 1.17
C VAL A 44 -10.83 1.16 -0.03
N ALA A 45 -11.37 2.11 -0.81
CA ALA A 45 -12.20 1.85 -1.97
C ALA A 45 -11.42 2.04 -3.27
N SER A 46 -11.59 1.15 -4.23
CA SER A 46 -10.98 1.28 -5.56
C SER A 46 -11.40 2.57 -6.24
N LYS A 47 -10.50 3.25 -6.96
CA LYS A 47 -10.86 4.38 -7.83
C LYS A 47 -11.68 3.94 -9.03
N ARG A 48 -11.44 2.73 -9.52
CA ARG A 48 -12.20 2.13 -10.60
C ARG A 48 -13.46 1.48 -10.03
N HIS A 49 -14.60 1.73 -10.67
CA HIS A 49 -15.84 1.05 -10.33
C HIS A 49 -15.81 -0.37 -10.89
N VAL A 50 -15.52 -1.32 -10.02
CA VAL A 50 -15.61 -2.77 -10.24
C VAL A 50 -16.24 -3.40 -9.01
N SER A 51 -16.91 -4.53 -9.15
CA SER A 51 -17.50 -5.25 -8.03
C SER A 51 -16.44 -6.12 -7.33
N GLU A 52 -15.65 -6.81 -8.13
CA GLU A 52 -14.74 -7.85 -7.65
C GLU A 52 -13.26 -7.49 -7.92
N MET A 53 -12.39 -8.04 -7.09
CA MET A 53 -10.93 -7.89 -7.28
C MET A 53 -10.44 -8.51 -8.60
N ILE A 54 -11.12 -9.55 -9.08
CA ILE A 54 -10.80 -10.24 -10.34
C ILE A 54 -11.10 -9.39 -11.57
N ASP A 55 -11.93 -8.34 -11.43
CA ASP A 55 -12.27 -7.41 -12.51
C ASP A 55 -11.19 -6.33 -12.75
N LEU A 56 -10.25 -6.22 -11.83
CA LEU A 56 -9.05 -5.40 -12.01
C LEU A 56 -8.01 -6.16 -12.83
N ASP A 57 -7.35 -5.49 -13.76
CA ASP A 57 -6.17 -6.08 -14.39
C ASP A 57 -5.03 -6.29 -13.35
N ARG A 58 -3.97 -6.99 -13.78
CA ARG A 58 -2.87 -7.35 -12.88
C ARG A 58 -2.20 -6.11 -12.25
N ARG A 59 -2.00 -5.05 -13.02
CA ARG A 59 -1.32 -3.83 -12.58
C ARG A 59 -2.21 -3.02 -11.65
N GLU A 60 -3.47 -2.86 -12.01
CA GLU A 60 -4.47 -2.18 -11.18
C GLU A 60 -4.62 -2.88 -9.82
N ARG A 61 -4.75 -4.21 -9.83
CA ARG A 61 -4.87 -5.02 -8.62
C ARG A 61 -3.64 -4.91 -7.72
N GLN A 62 -2.44 -4.95 -8.31
CA GLN A 62 -1.21 -4.77 -7.56
C GLN A 62 -1.18 -3.39 -6.89
N SER A 63 -1.43 -2.32 -7.65
CA SER A 63 -1.45 -0.96 -7.12
C SER A 63 -2.51 -0.75 -6.03
N PHE A 64 -3.69 -1.37 -6.19
CA PHE A 64 -4.75 -1.32 -5.18
C PHE A 64 -4.35 -2.04 -3.88
N MET A 65 -3.73 -3.22 -3.97
CA MET A 65 -3.27 -3.97 -2.80
C MET A 65 -2.07 -3.30 -2.11
N ASP A 66 -1.22 -2.61 -2.86
CA ASP A 66 -0.15 -1.79 -2.29
C ASP A 66 -0.72 -0.61 -1.47
N ASP A 67 -1.77 0.03 -1.96
CA ASP A 67 -2.50 1.06 -1.21
C ASP A 67 -3.14 0.48 0.06
N VAL A 68 -3.77 -0.69 -0.01
CA VAL A 68 -4.34 -1.39 1.15
C VAL A 68 -3.26 -1.68 2.21
N ALA A 69 -2.12 -2.21 1.78
CA ALA A 69 -0.99 -2.51 2.67
C ALA A 69 -0.41 -1.24 3.31
N ARG A 70 -0.30 -0.15 2.55
CA ARG A 70 0.15 1.16 3.03
C ARG A 70 -0.76 1.72 4.11
N VAL A 71 -2.07 1.68 3.90
CA VAL A 71 -3.04 2.14 4.90
C VAL A 71 -2.96 1.28 6.16
N ALA A 72 -2.88 -0.04 6.02
CA ALA A 72 -2.72 -0.94 7.17
C ALA A 72 -1.44 -0.66 7.97
N SER A 73 -0.34 -0.36 7.29
CA SER A 73 0.93 0.01 7.94
C SER A 73 0.79 1.30 8.75
N ALA A 74 0.12 2.33 8.21
CA ALA A 74 -0.17 3.57 8.90
C ALA A 74 -1.02 3.33 10.16
N LEU A 75 -2.09 2.55 10.04
CA LEU A 75 -2.95 2.20 11.19
C LEU A 75 -2.16 1.45 12.28
N ARG A 76 -1.30 0.51 11.89
CA ARG A 76 -0.46 -0.24 12.84
C ARG A 76 0.51 0.66 13.58
N LYS A 77 1.11 1.62 12.89
CA LYS A 77 2.05 2.58 13.49
C LYS A 77 1.34 3.52 14.46
N LEU A 78 0.19 4.07 14.06
CA LEU A 78 -0.54 5.07 14.84
C LEU A 78 -1.23 4.46 16.07
N PHE A 79 -1.92 3.34 15.89
CA PHE A 79 -2.82 2.80 16.91
C PHE A 79 -2.29 1.57 17.64
N LYS A 80 -1.20 0.97 17.14
CA LYS A 80 -0.55 -0.23 17.70
C LYS A 80 -1.54 -1.37 18.02
N PRO A 81 -2.48 -1.70 17.13
CA PRO A 81 -3.43 -2.78 17.36
C PRO A 81 -2.70 -4.12 17.44
N ALA A 82 -3.27 -5.07 18.18
CA ALA A 82 -2.77 -6.45 18.23
C ALA A 82 -2.94 -7.16 16.87
N LYS A 83 -3.99 -6.79 16.10
CA LYS A 83 -4.26 -7.33 14.77
C LYS A 83 -5.00 -6.28 13.91
N ILE A 84 -4.81 -6.32 12.60
CA ILE A 84 -5.69 -5.66 11.63
C ILE A 84 -6.43 -6.74 10.86
N ASN A 85 -7.76 -6.68 10.89
CA ASN A 85 -8.59 -7.53 10.05
C ASN A 85 -8.88 -6.82 8.72
N TYR A 86 -8.92 -7.58 7.66
CA TYR A 86 -9.20 -7.12 6.30
C TYR A 86 -10.49 -7.79 5.85
N GLY A 87 -11.50 -7.01 5.52
CA GLY A 87 -12.77 -7.52 5.03
C GLY A 87 -13.18 -6.83 3.73
N ALA A 88 -13.44 -7.60 2.69
CA ALA A 88 -14.01 -7.12 1.44
C ALA A 88 -15.42 -7.70 1.33
N TYR A 89 -16.41 -6.86 1.55
CA TYR A 89 -17.83 -7.19 1.44
C TYR A 89 -18.45 -6.24 0.42
N GLY A 90 -19.19 -6.74 -0.52
CA GLY A 90 -19.74 -5.93 -1.61
C GLY A 90 -21.23 -6.13 -1.83
N ASP A 91 -21.90 -6.83 -0.93
CA ASP A 91 -23.29 -7.28 -1.05
C ASP A 91 -24.28 -6.13 -1.20
N THR A 92 -24.03 -5.00 -0.55
CA THR A 92 -24.96 -3.86 -0.56
C THR A 92 -24.58 -2.78 -1.58
N GLY A 93 -23.30 -2.63 -1.87
CA GLY A 93 -22.80 -1.62 -2.79
C GLY A 93 -21.72 -2.20 -3.68
N CYS A 94 -22.11 -2.76 -4.85
CA CYS A 94 -21.22 -3.42 -5.81
C CYS A 94 -20.04 -2.56 -6.26
N HIS A 95 -19.14 -2.25 -5.33
CA HIS A 95 -17.91 -1.49 -5.56
C HIS A 95 -16.80 -2.03 -4.68
N LEU A 96 -15.73 -2.48 -5.29
CA LEU A 96 -14.59 -3.08 -4.60
C LEU A 96 -14.03 -2.14 -3.54
N HIS A 97 -14.09 -2.58 -2.30
CA HIS A 97 -13.51 -1.88 -1.17
C HIS A 97 -13.09 -2.85 -0.06
N PHE A 98 -12.10 -2.44 0.72
CA PHE A 98 -11.70 -3.14 1.93
C PHE A 98 -12.04 -2.32 3.16
N HIS A 99 -12.60 -2.98 4.17
CA HIS A 99 -12.56 -2.48 5.55
C HIS A 99 -11.26 -2.95 6.21
N LEU A 100 -10.48 -2.01 6.72
CA LEU A 100 -9.34 -2.30 7.58
C LEU A 100 -9.74 -2.00 9.01
N VAL A 101 -9.77 -3.05 9.84
CA VAL A 101 -10.33 -3.00 11.18
C VAL A 101 -9.26 -3.33 12.21
N PRO A 102 -8.72 -2.34 12.93
CA PRO A 102 -7.83 -2.57 14.05
C PRO A 102 -8.57 -3.34 15.16
N LYS A 103 -7.95 -4.39 15.69
CA LYS A 103 -8.39 -5.14 16.87
C LYS A 103 -7.37 -5.01 17.98
N TYR A 104 -7.80 -4.73 19.17
CA TYR A 104 -6.96 -4.53 20.35
C TYR A 104 -7.11 -5.74 21.29
N ALA A 105 -6.05 -6.07 22.03
CA ALA A 105 -6.04 -7.26 22.88
C ALA A 105 -7.03 -7.18 24.04
N ASP A 106 -7.35 -5.96 24.46
CA ASP A 106 -8.28 -5.61 25.53
C ASP A 106 -9.67 -5.21 25.04
N ASP A 107 -9.94 -5.35 23.74
CA ASP A 107 -11.27 -5.12 23.17
C ASP A 107 -12.31 -6.07 23.77
N ALA A 108 -13.54 -5.56 23.94
CA ALA A 108 -14.71 -6.34 24.34
C ALA A 108 -15.18 -7.35 23.27
N PHE A 109 -14.56 -7.33 22.09
CA PHE A 109 -14.92 -8.19 20.96
C PHE A 109 -14.22 -9.55 21.08
N GLU A 110 -14.93 -10.61 20.67
CA GLU A 110 -14.42 -11.96 20.66
C GLU A 110 -13.14 -12.05 19.78
N TRP A 111 -12.06 -12.51 20.40
CA TRP A 111 -10.81 -12.76 19.72
C TRP A 111 -10.92 -14.02 18.85
N GLY A 112 -10.58 -13.90 17.57
CA GLY A 112 -10.73 -15.00 16.61
C GLY A 112 -12.02 -14.95 15.80
N GLY A 113 -13.04 -14.19 16.26
CA GLY A 113 -14.26 -13.96 15.50
C GLY A 113 -14.08 -12.95 14.36
N VAL A 114 -14.97 -13.02 13.38
CA VAL A 114 -15.10 -11.99 12.33
C VAL A 114 -15.48 -10.68 13.03
N PHE A 115 -14.84 -9.57 12.62
CA PHE A 115 -15.24 -8.28 13.16
C PHE A 115 -16.73 -8.00 12.83
N ALA A 116 -17.45 -7.58 13.83
CA ALA A 116 -18.85 -7.16 13.69
C ALA A 116 -19.01 -5.74 14.20
N MET A 117 -20.05 -5.06 13.79
CA MET A 117 -20.44 -3.82 14.44
C MET A 117 -21.06 -4.16 15.80
N ASP A 118 -20.59 -3.48 16.84
CA ASP A 118 -21.19 -3.62 18.17
C ASP A 118 -22.69 -3.24 18.10
N PRO A 119 -23.59 -3.98 18.76
CA PRO A 119 -24.96 -3.54 18.94
C PRO A 119 -25.09 -2.16 19.61
N LYS A 120 -24.09 -1.78 20.41
CA LYS A 120 -23.93 -0.41 20.96
C LYS A 120 -22.98 0.41 20.10
N ARG A 121 -23.35 0.65 18.85
CA ARG A 121 -22.53 1.41 17.90
C ARG A 121 -21.91 2.65 18.52
N THR A 122 -20.62 2.82 18.33
CA THR A 122 -19.86 3.97 18.84
C THR A 122 -19.61 4.96 17.70
N TYR A 123 -19.99 6.20 17.92
CA TYR A 123 -19.74 7.30 17.02
C TYR A 123 -18.92 8.36 17.73
N LEU A 124 -17.88 8.84 17.06
CA LEU A 124 -17.08 9.97 17.50
C LEU A 124 -17.85 11.28 17.27
N SER A 125 -17.57 12.28 18.07
CA SER A 125 -17.97 13.65 17.74
C SER A 125 -17.31 14.14 16.45
N ASP A 126 -17.83 15.20 15.84
CA ASP A 126 -17.26 15.78 14.63
C ASP A 126 -15.81 16.24 14.84
N ALA A 127 -15.49 16.79 16.03
CA ALA A 127 -14.13 17.21 16.37
C ALA A 127 -13.17 16.02 16.48
N GLU A 128 -13.57 14.94 17.18
CA GLU A 128 -12.77 13.72 17.28
C GLU A 128 -12.59 13.04 15.93
N SER A 129 -13.62 13.05 15.08
CA SER A 129 -13.56 12.51 13.72
C SER A 129 -12.59 13.32 12.86
N ALA A 130 -12.63 14.64 12.95
CA ALA A 130 -11.73 15.52 12.20
C ALA A 130 -10.28 15.33 12.62
N ASP A 131 -10.00 15.22 13.91
CA ASP A 131 -8.67 14.98 14.46
C ASP A 131 -8.12 13.61 14.00
N LEU A 132 -8.95 12.58 14.08
CA LEU A 132 -8.58 11.23 13.61
C LEU A 132 -8.30 11.18 12.11
N VAL A 133 -9.11 11.87 11.30
CA VAL A 133 -8.89 12.04 9.86
C VAL A 133 -7.56 12.74 9.60
N ALA A 134 -7.28 13.85 10.29
CA ALA A 134 -6.05 14.61 10.14
C ALA A 134 -4.82 13.77 10.52
N THR A 135 -4.89 13.04 11.60
CA THR A 135 -3.81 12.16 12.09
C THR A 135 -3.48 11.06 11.08
N ILE A 136 -4.49 10.34 10.59
CA ILE A 136 -4.29 9.27 9.59
C ILE A 136 -3.78 9.87 8.27
N LYS A 137 -4.35 11.00 7.84
CA LYS A 137 -3.91 11.70 6.61
C LYS A 137 -2.45 12.12 6.69
N ALA A 138 -2.02 12.67 7.82
CA ALA A 138 -0.62 13.07 8.03
C ALA A 138 0.33 11.86 7.94
N GLU A 139 -0.02 10.75 8.60
CA GLU A 139 0.79 9.52 8.53
C GLU A 139 0.86 8.95 7.10
N LEU A 140 -0.25 8.95 6.38
CA LEU A 140 -0.27 8.54 4.96
C LEU A 140 0.54 9.48 4.06
N ALA A 141 0.63 10.76 4.38
CA ALA A 141 1.47 11.70 3.64
C ALA A 141 2.97 11.43 3.88
N VAL A 142 3.36 11.11 5.10
CA VAL A 142 4.74 10.73 5.44
C VAL A 142 5.12 9.39 4.80
N GLY A 143 4.23 8.40 4.89
CA GLY A 143 4.41 7.10 4.23
C GLY A 143 4.19 7.13 2.70
N GLY A 144 3.71 8.23 2.15
CA GLY A 144 3.44 8.50 0.73
C GLY A 144 4.54 9.23 0.01
N GLY A 145 5.59 9.54 0.70
CA GLY A 145 6.86 9.81 0.05
C GLY A 145 7.25 8.53 -0.65
N THR A 146 7.29 8.59 -2.01
CA THR A 146 8.07 7.73 -2.89
C THR A 146 8.45 6.41 -2.22
N PHE A 147 8.07 5.28 -2.79
CA PHE A 147 8.76 4.01 -2.59
C PHE A 147 10.15 4.38 -2.12
N ASP A 148 10.46 4.17 -0.82
CA ASP A 148 11.75 4.59 -0.28
C ASP A 148 12.78 3.72 -0.98
N LEU A 149 13.15 4.20 -2.17
CA LEU A 149 14.07 3.53 -3.06
C LEU A 149 15.33 3.18 -2.31
N ARG A 150 15.80 4.11 -1.48
CA ARG A 150 17.00 3.89 -0.68
C ARG A 150 16.82 2.72 0.27
N ARG A 151 15.74 2.70 1.04
CA ARG A 151 15.44 1.61 1.98
C ARG A 151 15.20 0.29 1.26
N ALA A 152 14.50 0.30 0.14
CA ALA A 152 14.27 -0.89 -0.67
C ALA A 152 15.58 -1.41 -1.27
N LEU A 153 16.46 -0.54 -1.74
CA LEU A 153 17.79 -0.90 -2.23
C LEU A 153 18.70 -1.39 -1.10
N GLU A 154 18.63 -0.80 0.09
CA GLU A 154 19.37 -1.28 1.28
C GLU A 154 18.90 -2.69 1.70
N GLU A 155 17.60 -2.94 1.72
CA GLU A 155 17.04 -4.26 1.98
C GLU A 155 17.43 -5.26 0.87
N MET A 156 17.33 -4.88 -0.38
CA MET A 156 17.76 -5.70 -1.52
C MET A 156 19.26 -5.98 -1.49
N ARG A 157 20.09 -4.98 -1.14
CA ARG A 157 21.53 -5.18 -0.99
C ARG A 157 21.86 -6.26 0.02
N ARG A 158 21.17 -6.29 1.17
CA ARG A 158 21.39 -7.32 2.20
C ARG A 158 21.05 -8.73 1.71
N TYR A 159 20.04 -8.88 0.87
CA TYR A 159 19.63 -10.17 0.33
C TYR A 159 20.54 -10.62 -0.82
N ILE A 160 20.81 -9.71 -1.75
CA ILE A 160 21.49 -9.97 -3.02
C ILE A 160 23.00 -10.08 -2.86
N THR A 161 23.58 -9.54 -1.79
CA THR A 161 25.02 -9.54 -1.57
C THR A 161 25.44 -10.36 -0.36
N ALA A 162 24.62 -11.31 0.07
CA ALA A 162 24.96 -12.18 1.19
C ALA A 162 26.25 -12.99 0.96
N ASP A 163 26.55 -13.33 -0.31
CA ASP A 163 27.76 -14.01 -0.73
C ASP A 163 28.78 -13.08 -1.41
N GLY A 164 28.50 -11.77 -1.51
CA GLY A 164 29.36 -10.76 -2.14
C GLY A 164 29.33 -10.77 -3.67
N LYS A 165 28.34 -11.41 -4.28
CA LYS A 165 28.17 -11.52 -5.74
C LYS A 165 26.73 -11.21 -6.13
N VAL A 166 26.52 -10.85 -7.38
CA VAL A 166 25.18 -10.73 -7.98
C VAL A 166 25.03 -11.84 -9.00
N ASP A 167 24.03 -12.71 -8.80
CA ASP A 167 23.67 -13.73 -9.76
C ASP A 167 22.64 -13.24 -10.79
N PHE A 168 22.34 -14.08 -11.80
CA PHE A 168 21.39 -13.75 -12.88
C PHE A 168 19.95 -13.52 -12.37
N GLN A 169 19.52 -14.26 -11.36
CA GLN A 169 18.17 -14.12 -10.79
C GLN A 169 18.06 -12.80 -10.02
N GLU A 170 19.08 -12.46 -9.27
CA GLU A 170 19.22 -11.22 -8.52
C GLU A 170 19.28 -10.00 -9.44
N ALA A 171 20.10 -10.05 -10.49
CA ALA A 171 20.15 -8.99 -11.51
C ALA A 171 18.81 -8.82 -12.22
N SER A 172 18.11 -9.90 -12.52
CA SER A 172 16.77 -9.87 -13.14
C SER A 172 15.72 -9.27 -12.20
N PHE A 173 15.82 -9.55 -10.92
CA PHE A 173 14.95 -8.98 -9.90
C PHE A 173 15.21 -7.47 -9.73
N LEU A 174 16.48 -7.06 -9.61
CA LEU A 174 16.89 -5.66 -9.56
C LEU A 174 16.40 -4.88 -10.79
N LEU A 175 16.58 -5.41 -11.99
CA LEU A 175 16.13 -4.76 -13.21
C LEU A 175 14.61 -4.56 -13.21
N LYS A 176 13.85 -5.55 -12.77
CA LYS A 176 12.40 -5.45 -12.70
C LYS A 176 11.94 -4.40 -11.69
N ALA A 177 12.61 -4.31 -10.54
CA ALA A 177 12.32 -3.32 -9.51
C ALA A 177 12.67 -1.89 -9.95
N MET A 178 13.77 -1.73 -10.69
CA MET A 178 14.32 -0.43 -11.10
C MET A 178 13.75 0.10 -12.43
N ALA A 179 13.13 -0.74 -13.26
CA ALA A 179 12.71 -0.36 -14.61
C ALA A 179 11.74 0.83 -14.69
N GLN A 180 10.96 1.07 -13.64
CA GLN A 180 10.05 2.23 -13.57
C GLN A 180 10.74 3.54 -13.15
N LEU A 181 12.03 3.50 -12.83
CA LEU A 181 12.84 4.63 -12.41
C LEU A 181 13.80 5.11 -13.53
N GLU A 182 13.69 4.55 -14.73
CA GLU A 182 14.45 4.98 -15.90
C GLU A 182 14.18 6.47 -16.19
N GLY A 183 15.24 7.24 -16.37
CA GLY A 183 15.16 8.70 -16.54
C GLY A 183 15.13 9.50 -15.25
N SER A 184 15.23 8.87 -14.08
CA SER A 184 15.22 9.57 -12.79
C SER A 184 16.58 10.14 -12.36
N GLY A 185 17.67 9.74 -13.02
CA GLY A 185 19.02 10.25 -12.76
C GLY A 185 20.11 9.42 -13.44
N ALA A 186 21.27 10.05 -13.66
CA ALA A 186 22.38 9.45 -14.40
C ALA A 186 22.89 8.14 -13.76
N THR A 187 23.00 8.07 -12.45
CA THR A 187 23.44 6.87 -11.72
C THR A 187 22.40 5.76 -11.82
N THR A 188 21.11 6.10 -11.69
CA THR A 188 19.99 5.15 -11.87
C THR A 188 19.98 4.56 -13.27
N ASP A 189 20.13 5.40 -14.30
CA ASP A 189 20.14 4.97 -15.68
C ASP A 189 21.35 4.10 -16.01
N ALA A 190 22.52 4.44 -15.46
CA ALA A 190 23.73 3.62 -15.58
C ALA A 190 23.56 2.23 -14.92
N PHE A 191 22.91 2.17 -13.77
CA PHE A 191 22.60 0.94 -13.07
C PHE A 191 21.61 0.06 -13.87
N ILE A 192 20.50 0.64 -14.33
CA ILE A 192 19.52 -0.07 -15.18
C ILE A 192 20.16 -0.58 -16.46
N LYS A 193 21.03 0.21 -17.08
CA LYS A 193 21.77 -0.18 -18.28
C LYS A 193 22.68 -1.37 -18.01
N ALA A 194 23.46 -1.33 -16.92
CA ALA A 194 24.34 -2.43 -16.54
C ALA A 194 23.55 -3.74 -16.29
N LEU A 195 22.40 -3.64 -15.61
CA LEU A 195 21.51 -4.80 -15.40
C LEU A 195 20.93 -5.37 -16.70
N ARG A 196 20.65 -4.53 -17.69
CA ARG A 196 20.17 -4.98 -19.01
C ARG A 196 21.27 -5.66 -19.81
N GLU A 197 22.50 -5.13 -19.79
CA GLU A 197 23.67 -5.71 -20.46
C GLU A 197 23.93 -7.14 -19.98
N VAL A 198 24.01 -7.32 -18.67
CA VAL A 198 24.19 -8.62 -18.01
C VAL A 198 23.08 -9.62 -18.33
N ARG A 199 21.86 -9.15 -18.54
CA ARG A 199 20.73 -10.02 -18.83
C ARG A 199 20.68 -10.50 -20.27
N ALA A 200 21.41 -9.87 -21.17
CA ALA A 200 21.33 -10.14 -22.61
C ALA A 200 21.94 -11.49 -23.00
N ASP A 201 23.01 -11.93 -22.32
CA ASP A 201 23.71 -13.19 -22.59
C ASP A 201 23.42 -14.32 -21.58
N GLY A 202 22.71 -14.02 -20.49
CA GLY A 202 22.26 -15.01 -19.49
C GLY A 202 23.35 -15.49 -18.52
N VAL A 203 24.54 -14.91 -18.58
CA VAL A 203 25.69 -15.26 -17.72
C VAL A 203 26.23 -14.00 -17.06
N ILE A 204 26.50 -14.03 -15.78
CA ILE A 204 27.14 -12.91 -15.06
C ILE A 204 28.59 -13.24 -14.76
N THR A 205 29.48 -12.47 -15.33
CA THR A 205 30.89 -12.52 -15.03
C THR A 205 31.22 -11.88 -13.68
N ALA A 206 32.37 -12.21 -13.10
CA ALA A 206 32.83 -11.59 -11.86
C ALA A 206 32.99 -10.06 -11.98
N GLU A 207 33.39 -9.57 -13.15
CA GLU A 207 33.55 -8.14 -13.45
C GLU A 207 32.20 -7.42 -13.52
N GLU A 208 31.22 -8.02 -14.15
CA GLU A 208 29.84 -7.49 -14.23
C GLU A 208 29.16 -7.46 -12.86
N SER A 209 29.31 -8.53 -12.09
CA SER A 209 28.83 -8.58 -10.72
C SER A 209 29.43 -7.45 -9.87
N ALA A 210 30.75 -7.26 -9.93
CA ALA A 210 31.45 -6.19 -9.22
C ALA A 210 31.00 -4.80 -9.68
N ARG A 211 30.75 -4.61 -10.99
CA ARG A 211 30.22 -3.35 -11.54
C ARG A 211 28.82 -3.05 -11.04
N ILE A 212 27.94 -4.05 -11.01
CA ILE A 212 26.55 -3.89 -10.47
C ILE A 212 26.60 -3.50 -8.99
N LEU A 213 27.42 -4.19 -8.19
CA LEU A 213 27.58 -3.87 -6.77
C LEU A 213 28.08 -2.45 -6.54
N LYS A 214 29.06 -2.02 -7.31
CA LYS A 214 29.60 -0.65 -7.24
C LYS A 214 28.52 0.39 -7.53
N LEU A 215 27.74 0.21 -8.62
CA LEU A 215 26.65 1.11 -8.97
C LEU A 215 25.52 1.11 -7.94
N LEU A 216 25.25 -0.04 -7.30
CA LEU A 216 24.29 -0.15 -6.20
C LEU A 216 24.79 0.64 -4.97
N ASP A 217 26.07 0.55 -4.65
CA ASP A 217 26.69 1.34 -3.57
C ASP A 217 26.66 2.83 -3.86
N GLU A 218 26.89 3.26 -5.10
CA GLU A 218 26.77 4.65 -5.53
C GLU A 218 25.32 5.19 -5.44
N LEU A 219 24.32 4.34 -5.65
CA LEU A 219 22.90 4.70 -5.46
C LEU A 219 22.50 4.80 -3.98
N LEU A 220 23.24 4.12 -3.10
CA LEU A 220 23.00 4.11 -1.65
C LEU A 220 23.82 5.19 -0.91
N ALA A 221 24.83 5.78 -1.55
CA ALA A 221 25.64 6.87 -0.97
C ALA A 221 24.85 8.18 -0.94
#